data_3573893d9aae84e5f58a9493872ef93d
#
_entry.id   3573893d9aae84e5f58a9493872ef93d
#
_cell.length_a   1.000
_cell.length_b   1.000
_cell.length_c   1.000
_cell.angle_alpha   90.00
_cell.angle_beta   90.00
_cell.angle_gamma   90.00
#
_symmetry.space_group_name_H-M   'P 1'
#
loop_
_entity.id
_entity.type
_entity.pdbx_description
1 polymer ?
#
loop_
_entity_poly.entity_id
_entity_poly.type
_entity_poly.pdbx_seq_one_letter_code
_entity_poly.pdbx_strand_id
1 'polypeptide(L)'
;DDSDLTVVSSGAYWTIYRNTANGEYSMRMFGNVPSSRPTAWNSYLKSIKHIEIEEATLTGSFASYFRNNVFTVLESVRIERSNLSGVTSFEMAFYSPTLQKVIIRDNDYPTAPSLRTTEYMFGYTHKLTELDVSGLDTSAVTNMNCMFNYCSVLEELDVSNFDTSSVTTMRDMFGSSGKLEKLDVSNFDTSSVTTMQAMFYGCTSLEELDVSNFDTNSVTNMSYMFYNCAGLEELDVSNFDTSSVTNMYGTFVGCNSLEELDVSNFDTSSVTTMQAMFNACRALEKLDVSNFDTSSVTTMQAMFENCTGLGELDVSNFDTSSVTTMAYMFDGCTSLEELDLSNFDTSSVTTMAYMFQNCTALKSLYLDNFTTPKTMTGMFTGTTALTYLFASHNLRAFDGLANTRWYDEKNWVQFSNYKELQMYHEYQREPTGYRKGVFLSLTMDAMGGQFEDAEEQKVQNKVSGEYWEEVVPVKEGHYFDGWYLDRNFTNKFDFSLPVAVSTTIYAKWVENYTVVIPASISLNEATELKVEGINRGSKTLSVGLNYEETTISESNKLTLSNTADTTVQCLAPLSWDGSETNPKNAILTLAPGSEITEG
;
A
#
# COMPACT_ATOMS: atom_id res chain seq x y z
N ASP A 1 57.37 2.08 -25.65
CA ASP A 1 58.59 1.67 -26.40
C ASP A 1 59.69 1.36 -25.37
N ASP A 2 60.20 0.13 -25.35
CA ASP A 2 61.25 -0.33 -24.41
C ASP A 2 62.55 0.45 -24.56
N SER A 3 62.75 1.16 -25.66
CA SER A 3 63.91 2.00 -25.92
C SER A 3 64.12 3.15 -24.93
N ASP A 4 63.02 3.61 -24.29
CA ASP A 4 63.03 4.70 -23.31
C ASP A 4 63.22 4.23 -21.88
N LEU A 5 63.30 2.91 -21.62
CA LEU A 5 63.41 2.34 -20.30
C LEU A 5 64.86 2.21 -19.84
N THR A 6 65.18 2.79 -18.68
CA THR A 6 66.46 2.64 -17.99
C THR A 6 66.30 1.83 -16.71
N VAL A 7 67.08 0.79 -16.52
CA VAL A 7 67.09 0.01 -15.28
C VAL A 7 67.64 0.85 -14.13
N VAL A 8 66.87 0.97 -13.05
CA VAL A 8 67.26 1.71 -11.85
C VAL A 8 67.58 0.76 -10.66
N SER A 9 66.97 -0.42 -10.66
CA SER A 9 67.23 -1.47 -9.65
C SER A 9 66.78 -2.81 -10.17
N SER A 10 67.39 -3.90 -9.74
CA SER A 10 67.04 -5.26 -10.14
C SER A 10 67.35 -6.27 -9.05
N GLY A 11 66.69 -7.46 -9.12
CA GLY A 11 66.89 -8.58 -8.24
C GLY A 11 66.68 -9.90 -8.98
N ALA A 12 66.61 -10.99 -8.26
CA ALA A 12 66.53 -12.34 -8.86
C ALA A 12 65.27 -12.57 -9.72
N TYR A 13 64.17 -11.89 -9.38
CA TYR A 13 62.87 -12.08 -10.06
C TYR A 13 62.17 -10.76 -10.40
N TRP A 14 62.89 -9.61 -10.34
CA TRP A 14 62.31 -8.31 -10.61
C TRP A 14 63.34 -7.35 -11.17
N THR A 15 62.82 -6.37 -11.98
CA THR A 15 63.58 -5.21 -12.47
C THR A 15 62.71 -3.99 -12.40
N ILE A 16 63.24 -2.91 -11.83
CA ILE A 16 62.59 -1.60 -11.80
C ILE A 16 63.21 -0.70 -12.86
N TYR A 17 62.36 -0.11 -13.68
CA TYR A 17 62.74 0.81 -14.75
C TYR A 17 62.24 2.23 -14.45
N ARG A 18 62.95 3.18 -15.02
CA ARG A 18 62.50 4.56 -15.18
C ARG A 18 62.41 4.87 -16.65
N ASN A 19 61.25 5.38 -17.09
CA ASN A 19 61.06 5.86 -18.44
C ASN A 19 61.70 7.22 -18.56
N THR A 20 62.66 7.37 -19.52
CA THR A 20 63.41 8.61 -19.72
C THR A 20 62.63 9.71 -20.39
N ALA A 21 61.54 9.35 -21.15
CA ALA A 21 60.70 10.32 -21.82
C ALA A 21 59.71 11.03 -20.89
N ASN A 22 59.11 10.33 -19.91
CA ASN A 22 58.08 10.89 -19.01
C ASN A 22 58.45 10.80 -17.54
N GLY A 23 59.55 10.13 -17.18
CA GLY A 23 60.03 9.98 -15.82
C GLY A 23 59.27 8.96 -14.95
N GLU A 24 58.34 8.19 -15.52
CA GLU A 24 57.53 7.23 -14.77
C GLU A 24 58.33 5.97 -14.42
N TYR A 25 57.99 5.38 -13.29
CA TYR A 25 58.59 4.15 -12.80
C TYR A 25 57.68 2.94 -13.11
N SER A 26 58.26 1.84 -13.57
CA SER A 26 57.60 0.56 -13.78
C SER A 26 58.45 -0.60 -13.20
N MET A 27 57.79 -1.72 -12.91
CA MET A 27 58.44 -2.93 -12.47
C MET A 27 58.06 -4.09 -13.38
N ARG A 28 59.02 -4.92 -13.76
CA ARG A 28 58.79 -6.23 -14.36
C ARG A 28 59.17 -7.31 -13.40
N MET A 29 58.33 -8.34 -13.27
CA MET A 29 58.57 -9.51 -12.42
C MET A 29 58.51 -10.77 -13.28
N PHE A 30 59.38 -11.72 -12.97
CA PHE A 30 59.56 -12.97 -13.75
C PHE A 30 60.12 -14.09 -12.87
N GLY A 31 60.12 -15.32 -13.36
CA GLY A 31 60.63 -16.47 -12.63
C GLY A 31 59.84 -16.78 -11.36
N ASN A 32 60.50 -17.23 -10.31
CA ASN A 32 59.85 -17.60 -9.04
C ASN A 32 59.63 -16.33 -8.20
N VAL A 33 58.38 -15.90 -8.10
CA VAL A 33 57.97 -14.72 -7.35
C VAL A 33 57.35 -15.12 -6.01
N PRO A 34 58.04 -14.86 -4.89
CA PRO A 34 57.49 -15.14 -3.56
C PRO A 34 56.46 -14.10 -3.14
N SER A 35 55.65 -14.44 -2.12
CA SER A 35 54.66 -13.55 -1.54
C SER A 35 55.27 -12.43 -0.67
N SER A 36 56.52 -12.52 -0.28
CA SER A 36 57.26 -11.48 0.43
C SER A 36 57.81 -10.42 -0.53
N ARG A 37 57.79 -9.18 -0.11
CA ARG A 37 58.34 -8.05 -0.88
C ARG A 37 59.74 -7.72 -0.39
N PRO A 38 60.74 -7.54 -1.30
CA PRO A 38 62.09 -7.16 -0.92
C PRO A 38 62.15 -5.76 -0.36
N THR A 39 63.01 -5.53 0.64
CA THR A 39 63.25 -4.20 1.20
C THR A 39 63.86 -3.21 0.18
N ALA A 40 64.53 -3.76 -0.86
CA ALA A 40 65.04 -2.95 -1.97
C ALA A 40 63.99 -2.15 -2.74
N TRP A 41 62.70 -2.55 -2.65
CA TRP A 41 61.57 -1.83 -3.26
C TRP A 41 61.17 -0.59 -2.46
N ASN A 42 61.51 -0.46 -1.19
CA ASN A 42 60.99 0.55 -0.29
C ASN A 42 61.16 1.96 -0.81
N SER A 43 62.25 2.27 -1.46
CA SER A 43 62.49 3.60 -2.04
C SER A 43 61.72 3.88 -3.34
N TYR A 44 61.11 2.88 -3.95
CA TYR A 44 60.37 2.99 -5.19
C TYR A 44 58.86 2.79 -5.07
N LEU A 45 58.38 2.25 -3.94
CA LEU A 45 56.96 1.92 -3.72
C LEU A 45 56.00 3.09 -3.95
N LYS A 46 56.47 4.32 -3.69
CA LYS A 46 55.67 5.55 -3.88
C LYS A 46 55.81 6.16 -5.26
N SER A 47 56.53 5.47 -6.16
CA SER A 47 56.83 5.99 -7.52
C SER A 47 56.41 5.03 -8.63
N ILE A 48 56.27 3.72 -8.34
CA ILE A 48 55.91 2.71 -9.32
C ILE A 48 54.44 2.88 -9.72
N LYS A 49 54.21 3.13 -10.99
CA LYS A 49 52.90 3.27 -11.59
C LYS A 49 52.43 2.01 -12.32
N HIS A 50 53.32 1.22 -12.85
CA HIS A 50 53.01 0.04 -13.69
C HIS A 50 53.79 -1.17 -13.24
N ILE A 51 53.11 -2.31 -13.11
CA ILE A 51 53.72 -3.61 -12.80
C ILE A 51 53.32 -4.60 -13.90
N GLU A 52 54.33 -5.28 -14.47
CA GLU A 52 54.13 -6.37 -15.42
C GLU A 52 54.73 -7.64 -14.80
N ILE A 53 53.98 -8.72 -14.75
CA ILE A 53 54.36 -10.05 -14.28
C ILE A 53 54.16 -10.99 -15.43
N GLU A 54 55.22 -11.57 -15.93
CA GLU A 54 55.20 -12.37 -17.12
C GLU A 54 56.16 -13.56 -16.98
N GLU A 55 55.73 -14.71 -17.50
CA GLU A 55 56.52 -15.97 -17.40
C GLU A 55 57.01 -16.24 -15.94
N ALA A 56 56.13 -16.00 -14.98
CA ALA A 56 56.42 -16.12 -13.55
C ALA A 56 55.64 -17.26 -12.89
N THR A 57 56.18 -17.76 -11.81
CA THR A 57 55.47 -18.68 -10.89
C THR A 57 55.30 -17.98 -9.56
N LEU A 58 54.05 -17.69 -9.19
CA LEU A 58 53.70 -17.02 -7.96
C LEU A 58 53.31 -18.07 -6.92
N THR A 59 53.83 -17.95 -5.71
CA THR A 59 53.53 -18.88 -4.62
C THR A 59 53.32 -18.16 -3.29
N GLY A 60 52.34 -18.65 -2.54
CA GLY A 60 52.00 -18.11 -1.22
C GLY A 60 50.84 -17.14 -1.22
N SER A 61 50.69 -16.41 -0.12
CA SER A 61 49.62 -15.43 0.03
C SER A 61 50.02 -14.08 -0.58
N PHE A 62 49.28 -13.65 -1.60
CA PHE A 62 49.39 -12.30 -2.20
C PHE A 62 48.36 -11.33 -1.62
N ALA A 63 47.87 -11.60 -0.40
CA ALA A 63 46.99 -10.68 0.31
C ALA A 63 47.60 -9.29 0.43
N SER A 64 46.85 -8.26 0.05
CA SER A 64 47.25 -6.85 0.06
C SER A 64 48.55 -6.57 -0.71
N TYR A 65 48.91 -7.42 -1.67
CA TYR A 65 50.24 -7.33 -2.31
C TYR A 65 50.43 -6.04 -3.13
N PHE A 66 49.40 -5.66 -3.93
CA PHE A 66 49.40 -4.44 -4.75
C PHE A 66 48.53 -3.33 -4.15
N ARG A 67 48.19 -3.43 -2.87
CA ARG A 67 47.31 -2.48 -2.21
C ARG A 67 47.91 -1.08 -2.14
N ASN A 68 47.08 -0.04 -2.13
CA ASN A 68 47.50 1.36 -2.10
C ASN A 68 48.31 1.79 -0.86
N ASN A 69 48.29 1.04 0.22
CA ASN A 69 49.17 1.29 1.35
C ASN A 69 50.62 0.80 1.11
N VAL A 70 50.82 0.04 0.04
CA VAL A 70 52.13 -0.43 -0.42
C VAL A 70 52.57 0.36 -1.65
N PHE A 71 51.83 0.26 -2.73
CA PHE A 71 52.07 0.97 -3.99
C PHE A 71 51.11 2.16 -4.10
N THR A 72 51.52 3.31 -3.61
CA THR A 72 50.60 4.45 -3.39
C THR A 72 50.14 5.17 -4.64
N VAL A 73 50.81 4.94 -5.78
CA VAL A 73 50.50 5.60 -7.07
C VAL A 73 50.30 4.60 -8.21
N LEU A 74 50.11 3.32 -7.87
CA LEU A 74 49.96 2.25 -8.88
C LEU A 74 48.73 2.46 -9.75
N GLU A 75 48.92 2.47 -11.05
CA GLU A 75 47.89 2.71 -12.06
C GLU A 75 47.55 1.44 -12.85
N SER A 76 48.50 0.54 -13.08
CA SER A 76 48.22 -0.72 -13.78
C SER A 76 49.03 -1.91 -13.27
N VAL A 77 48.40 -3.10 -13.35
CA VAL A 77 49.04 -4.39 -13.13
C VAL A 77 48.65 -5.34 -14.25
N ARG A 78 49.66 -6.05 -14.82
CA ARG A 78 49.45 -7.14 -15.80
C ARG A 78 50.10 -8.42 -15.26
N ILE A 79 49.34 -9.52 -15.28
CA ILE A 79 49.85 -10.87 -14.93
C ILE A 79 49.48 -11.77 -16.09
N GLU A 80 50.47 -12.10 -16.91
CA GLU A 80 50.27 -12.88 -18.13
C GLU A 80 51.27 -14.04 -18.21
N ARG A 81 50.87 -15.09 -18.91
CA ARG A 81 51.70 -16.29 -19.18
C ARG A 81 52.44 -16.82 -17.92
N SER A 82 51.74 -16.81 -16.80
CA SER A 82 52.28 -17.10 -15.50
C SER A 82 51.54 -18.26 -14.83
N ASN A 83 52.20 -18.94 -13.91
CA ASN A 83 51.59 -19.99 -13.09
C ASN A 83 51.16 -19.44 -11.73
N LEU A 84 49.84 -19.37 -11.51
CA LEU A 84 49.23 -18.91 -10.27
C LEU A 84 48.76 -20.03 -9.34
N SER A 85 49.03 -21.30 -9.67
CA SER A 85 48.52 -22.45 -8.93
C SER A 85 48.96 -22.52 -7.45
N GLY A 86 50.10 -21.92 -7.15
CA GLY A 86 50.63 -21.85 -5.77
C GLY A 86 50.12 -20.65 -4.97
N VAL A 87 49.34 -19.77 -5.57
CA VAL A 87 48.77 -18.60 -4.86
C VAL A 87 47.63 -19.07 -3.97
N THR A 88 47.69 -18.75 -2.68
CA THR A 88 46.69 -19.16 -1.68
C THR A 88 45.64 -18.08 -1.39
N SER A 89 45.97 -16.80 -1.58
CA SER A 89 45.07 -15.66 -1.31
C SER A 89 45.40 -14.48 -2.24
N PHE A 90 44.32 -13.85 -2.74
CA PHE A 90 44.36 -12.53 -3.34
C PHE A 90 43.49 -11.54 -2.54
N GLU A 91 43.25 -11.81 -1.25
CA GLU A 91 42.51 -10.91 -0.37
C GLU A 91 43.06 -9.48 -0.45
N MET A 92 42.23 -8.51 -0.82
CA MET A 92 42.60 -7.11 -0.96
C MET A 92 43.82 -6.85 -1.89
N ALA A 93 44.17 -7.81 -2.76
CA ALA A 93 45.42 -7.74 -3.53
C ALA A 93 45.53 -6.47 -4.37
N PHE A 94 44.43 -6.04 -4.97
CA PHE A 94 44.34 -4.83 -5.83
C PHE A 94 43.45 -3.76 -5.20
N TYR A 95 43.27 -3.75 -3.91
CA TYR A 95 42.49 -2.74 -3.18
C TYR A 95 43.18 -1.37 -3.25
N SER A 96 42.86 -0.60 -4.29
CA SER A 96 43.55 0.66 -4.57
C SER A 96 42.69 1.64 -5.38
N PRO A 97 42.47 2.87 -4.88
CA PRO A 97 41.72 3.90 -5.59
C PRO A 97 42.49 4.51 -6.78
N THR A 98 43.74 4.16 -6.99
CA THR A 98 44.57 4.70 -8.08
C THR A 98 44.63 3.78 -9.29
N LEU A 99 44.32 2.49 -9.13
CA LEU A 99 44.32 1.53 -10.22
C LEU A 99 43.29 1.88 -11.29
N GLN A 100 43.73 1.87 -12.54
CA GLN A 100 42.94 2.13 -13.73
C GLN A 100 42.79 0.89 -14.60
N LYS A 101 43.78 -0.04 -14.54
CA LYS A 101 43.84 -1.22 -15.38
C LYS A 101 44.43 -2.41 -14.63
N VAL A 102 43.74 -3.55 -14.67
CA VAL A 102 44.28 -4.84 -14.20
C VAL A 102 43.99 -5.91 -15.25
N ILE A 103 45.04 -6.60 -15.69
CA ILE A 103 44.93 -7.69 -16.65
C ILE A 103 45.54 -8.95 -16.05
N ILE A 104 44.73 -10.00 -15.91
CA ILE A 104 45.13 -11.33 -15.46
C ILE A 104 44.63 -12.32 -16.50
N ARG A 105 45.47 -12.67 -17.46
CA ARG A 105 45.07 -13.52 -18.58
C ARG A 105 46.21 -14.44 -19.08
N ASP A 106 45.84 -15.37 -19.91
CA ASP A 106 46.75 -16.30 -20.58
C ASP A 106 47.65 -17.06 -19.58
N ASN A 107 47.16 -17.31 -18.38
CA ASN A 107 47.89 -18.03 -17.32
C ASN A 107 47.63 -19.54 -17.39
N ASP A 108 48.61 -20.34 -16.98
CA ASP A 108 48.44 -21.79 -16.90
C ASP A 108 47.52 -22.18 -15.73
N TYR A 109 46.58 -23.07 -16.00
CA TYR A 109 45.68 -23.64 -15.00
C TYR A 109 46.05 -25.10 -14.70
N PRO A 110 46.78 -25.38 -13.65
CA PRO A 110 46.94 -26.73 -13.19
C PRO A 110 45.70 -27.29 -12.52
N THR A 111 45.58 -28.61 -12.44
CA THR A 111 44.41 -29.34 -11.94
C THR A 111 44.14 -29.20 -10.44
N ALA A 112 44.95 -28.49 -9.68
CA ALA A 112 44.79 -28.31 -8.22
C ALA A 112 45.21 -26.89 -7.78
N PRO A 113 44.37 -25.90 -8.02
CA PRO A 113 44.64 -24.52 -7.58
C PRO A 113 44.59 -24.42 -6.06
N SER A 114 45.41 -23.53 -5.50
CA SER A 114 45.51 -23.27 -4.06
C SER A 114 44.72 -22.04 -3.60
N LEU A 115 44.18 -21.27 -4.53
CA LEU A 115 43.47 -20.00 -4.22
C LEU A 115 42.18 -20.29 -3.47
N ARG A 116 42.06 -19.76 -2.25
CA ARG A 116 40.89 -19.96 -1.37
C ARG A 116 40.04 -18.70 -1.19
N THR A 117 40.64 -17.53 -1.31
CA THR A 117 39.91 -16.26 -1.10
C THR A 117 40.31 -15.20 -2.10
N THR A 118 39.31 -14.51 -2.59
CA THR A 118 39.42 -13.27 -3.40
C THR A 118 38.70 -12.11 -2.71
N GLU A 119 38.53 -12.19 -1.40
CA GLU A 119 37.82 -11.18 -0.63
C GLU A 119 38.41 -9.79 -0.86
N TYR A 120 37.59 -8.81 -1.21
CA TYR A 120 37.98 -7.43 -1.59
C TYR A 120 39.09 -7.35 -2.64
N MET A 121 39.32 -8.36 -3.46
CA MET A 121 40.45 -8.38 -4.40
C MET A 121 40.56 -7.11 -5.22
N PHE A 122 39.44 -6.60 -5.74
CA PHE A 122 39.35 -5.33 -6.49
C PHE A 122 38.51 -4.28 -5.76
N GLY A 123 38.30 -4.44 -4.47
CA GLY A 123 37.47 -3.50 -3.70
C GLY A 123 38.02 -2.06 -3.73
N TYR A 124 37.10 -1.10 -3.73
CA TYR A 124 37.42 0.35 -3.71
C TYR A 124 38.32 0.85 -4.85
N THR A 125 38.22 0.22 -6.01
CA THR A 125 38.97 0.64 -7.23
C THR A 125 38.18 1.68 -8.01
N HIS A 126 38.10 2.89 -7.48
CA HIS A 126 37.27 3.98 -8.03
C HIS A 126 37.70 4.52 -9.40
N LYS A 127 38.87 4.13 -9.91
CA LYS A 127 39.39 4.52 -11.22
C LYS A 127 39.57 3.36 -12.19
N LEU A 128 39.22 2.14 -11.76
CA LEU A 128 39.40 0.94 -12.58
C LEU A 128 38.38 0.93 -13.72
N THR A 129 38.86 1.13 -14.94
CA THR A 129 38.06 1.13 -16.16
C THR A 129 38.30 -0.09 -17.05
N GLU A 130 39.43 -0.79 -16.84
CA GLU A 130 39.78 -1.96 -17.63
C GLU A 130 40.19 -3.11 -16.71
N LEU A 131 39.40 -4.18 -16.71
CA LEU A 131 39.60 -5.36 -15.88
C LEU A 131 39.44 -6.63 -16.73
N ASP A 132 40.49 -7.41 -16.85
CA ASP A 132 40.49 -8.73 -17.48
C ASP A 132 40.92 -9.77 -16.43
N VAL A 133 40.01 -10.64 -16.06
CA VAL A 133 40.25 -11.74 -15.08
C VAL A 133 40.16 -13.12 -15.74
N SER A 134 40.22 -13.19 -17.06
CA SER A 134 40.08 -14.45 -17.82
C SER A 134 41.16 -15.47 -17.50
N GLY A 135 42.30 -15.03 -16.99
CA GLY A 135 43.40 -15.85 -16.54
C GLY A 135 43.39 -16.18 -15.04
N LEU A 136 42.28 -16.05 -14.35
CA LEU A 136 42.16 -16.38 -12.92
C LEU A 136 41.35 -17.67 -12.73
N ASP A 137 41.97 -18.70 -12.19
CA ASP A 137 41.28 -19.94 -11.80
C ASP A 137 40.65 -19.82 -10.41
N THR A 138 39.33 -19.82 -10.37
CA THR A 138 38.54 -19.66 -9.15
C THR A 138 37.98 -20.97 -8.60
N SER A 139 38.30 -22.12 -9.19
CA SER A 139 37.66 -23.42 -8.89
C SER A 139 37.77 -23.87 -7.43
N ALA A 140 38.81 -23.40 -6.71
CA ALA A 140 39.03 -23.74 -5.31
C ALA A 140 38.64 -22.58 -4.34
N VAL A 141 38.15 -21.45 -4.87
CA VAL A 141 37.79 -20.30 -4.05
C VAL A 141 36.51 -20.57 -3.29
N THR A 142 36.56 -20.33 -1.97
CA THR A 142 35.41 -20.48 -1.07
C THR A 142 34.81 -19.14 -0.63
N ASN A 143 35.59 -18.05 -0.69
CA ASN A 143 35.18 -16.73 -0.26
C ASN A 143 35.41 -15.69 -1.38
N MET A 144 34.29 -15.17 -1.93
CA MET A 144 34.27 -14.07 -2.91
C MET A 144 33.63 -12.79 -2.36
N ASN A 145 33.57 -12.63 -1.04
CA ASN A 145 32.99 -11.44 -0.45
C ASN A 145 33.64 -10.17 -0.98
N CYS A 146 32.81 -9.21 -1.36
CA CYS A 146 33.24 -7.86 -1.76
C CYS A 146 34.29 -7.84 -2.90
N MET A 147 34.41 -8.93 -3.70
CA MET A 147 35.48 -9.05 -4.68
C MET A 147 35.57 -7.85 -5.63
N PHE A 148 34.44 -7.34 -6.09
CA PHE A 148 34.31 -6.17 -6.99
C PHE A 148 33.55 -5.03 -6.32
N ASN A 149 33.56 -4.94 -5.01
CA ASN A 149 32.84 -3.93 -4.25
C ASN A 149 33.44 -2.54 -4.51
N TYR A 150 32.58 -1.54 -4.79
CA TYR A 150 33.01 -0.17 -5.13
C TYR A 150 33.93 -0.07 -6.37
N CYS A 151 33.76 -0.94 -7.36
CA CYS A 151 34.31 -0.74 -8.70
C CYS A 151 33.44 0.29 -9.45
N SER A 152 33.39 1.52 -8.92
CA SER A 152 32.35 2.52 -9.18
C SER A 152 32.32 3.09 -10.59
N VAL A 153 33.38 2.90 -11.39
CA VAL A 153 33.49 3.40 -12.77
C VAL A 153 33.60 2.29 -13.82
N LEU A 154 33.63 1.02 -13.37
CA LEU A 154 33.70 -0.12 -14.27
C LEU A 154 32.33 -0.33 -14.95
N GLU A 155 32.31 -0.28 -16.29
CA GLU A 155 31.08 -0.39 -17.10
C GLU A 155 30.78 -1.85 -17.50
N GLU A 156 31.81 -2.62 -17.77
CA GLU A 156 31.71 -4.04 -18.18
C GLU A 156 32.61 -4.91 -17.33
N LEU A 157 32.14 -6.11 -17.01
CA LEU A 157 32.90 -7.11 -16.27
C LEU A 157 32.60 -8.50 -16.84
N ASP A 158 33.62 -9.18 -17.36
CA ASP A 158 33.53 -10.55 -17.85
C ASP A 158 34.01 -11.52 -16.75
N VAL A 159 33.09 -12.31 -16.23
CA VAL A 159 33.33 -13.38 -15.23
C VAL A 159 32.98 -14.77 -15.78
N SER A 160 32.91 -14.90 -17.11
CA SER A 160 32.53 -16.15 -17.79
C SER A 160 33.46 -17.34 -17.50
N ASN A 161 34.71 -17.06 -17.10
CA ASN A 161 35.69 -18.08 -16.72
C ASN A 161 35.59 -18.53 -15.26
N PHE A 162 34.74 -17.87 -14.45
CA PHE A 162 34.65 -18.20 -13.03
C PHE A 162 33.97 -19.56 -12.80
N ASP A 163 34.64 -20.42 -12.05
CA ASP A 163 34.05 -21.59 -11.41
C ASP A 163 33.75 -21.25 -9.95
N THR A 164 32.47 -21.16 -9.63
CA THR A 164 31.99 -20.76 -8.29
C THR A 164 31.48 -21.95 -7.47
N SER A 165 31.67 -23.17 -7.93
CA SER A 165 31.14 -24.41 -7.31
C SER A 165 31.58 -24.64 -5.86
N SER A 166 32.77 -24.11 -5.48
CA SER A 166 33.28 -24.19 -4.12
C SER A 166 32.92 -22.98 -3.23
N VAL A 167 32.31 -21.96 -3.80
CA VAL A 167 32.06 -20.69 -3.09
C VAL A 167 30.92 -20.85 -2.09
N THR A 168 31.17 -20.46 -0.85
CA THR A 168 30.18 -20.49 0.24
C THR A 168 29.63 -19.13 0.59
N THR A 169 30.32 -18.05 0.19
CA THR A 169 29.89 -16.68 0.49
C THR A 169 30.20 -15.72 -0.66
N MET A 170 29.17 -14.98 -1.08
CA MET A 170 29.22 -13.94 -2.13
C MET A 170 28.71 -12.59 -1.60
N ARG A 171 28.85 -12.35 -0.30
CA ARG A 171 28.38 -11.11 0.31
C ARG A 171 29.01 -9.91 -0.40
N ASP A 172 28.14 -8.98 -0.83
CA ASP A 172 28.54 -7.70 -1.41
C ASP A 172 29.50 -7.80 -2.62
N MET A 173 29.42 -8.92 -3.34
CA MET A 173 30.41 -9.25 -4.39
C MET A 173 30.52 -8.19 -5.47
N PHE A 174 29.41 -7.62 -5.92
CA PHE A 174 29.35 -6.56 -6.92
C PHE A 174 28.85 -5.23 -6.33
N GLY A 175 28.79 -5.12 -5.02
CA GLY A 175 28.17 -4.00 -4.33
C GLY A 175 28.78 -2.65 -4.70
N SER A 176 27.94 -1.64 -4.86
CA SER A 176 28.31 -0.25 -5.18
C SER A 176 29.11 -0.07 -6.48
N SER A 177 28.97 -1.02 -7.41
CA SER A 177 29.51 -0.92 -8.78
C SER A 177 28.47 -0.27 -9.69
N GLY A 178 28.16 1.00 -9.40
CA GLY A 178 27.01 1.72 -9.95
C GLY A 178 27.07 2.05 -11.44
N LYS A 179 28.23 1.92 -12.10
CA LYS A 179 28.38 2.13 -13.55
C LYS A 179 28.31 0.82 -14.34
N LEU A 180 28.26 -0.32 -13.66
CA LEU A 180 28.19 -1.62 -14.31
C LEU A 180 26.86 -1.75 -15.07
N GLU A 181 26.94 -1.80 -16.41
CA GLU A 181 25.78 -1.85 -17.29
C GLU A 181 25.42 -3.28 -17.69
N LYS A 182 26.43 -4.14 -17.78
CA LYS A 182 26.29 -5.55 -18.18
C LYS A 182 27.02 -6.46 -17.25
N LEU A 183 26.36 -7.49 -16.79
CA LEU A 183 26.92 -8.52 -15.95
C LEU A 183 26.25 -9.86 -16.27
N ASP A 184 27.02 -10.80 -16.81
CA ASP A 184 26.56 -12.16 -17.06
C ASP A 184 27.07 -13.09 -15.95
N VAL A 185 26.16 -13.61 -15.15
CA VAL A 185 26.41 -14.56 -14.06
C VAL A 185 25.78 -15.94 -14.35
N SER A 186 25.45 -16.21 -15.61
CA SER A 186 24.78 -17.47 -16.02
C SER A 186 25.63 -18.73 -15.78
N ASN A 187 26.94 -18.58 -15.64
CA ASN A 187 27.87 -19.67 -15.32
C ASN A 187 28.06 -19.92 -13.81
N PHE A 188 27.45 -19.07 -12.94
CA PHE A 188 27.64 -19.22 -11.50
C PHE A 188 26.90 -20.44 -10.98
N ASP A 189 27.64 -21.33 -10.30
CA ASP A 189 27.10 -22.35 -9.43
C ASP A 189 27.03 -21.80 -7.99
N THR A 190 25.82 -21.59 -7.50
CA THR A 190 25.58 -21.03 -6.17
C THR A 190 25.09 -22.05 -5.14
N SER A 191 25.12 -23.34 -5.49
CA SER A 191 24.58 -24.43 -4.66
C SER A 191 25.19 -24.54 -3.25
N SER A 192 26.43 -24.08 -3.08
CA SER A 192 27.12 -24.06 -1.77
C SER A 192 27.02 -22.72 -1.04
N VAL A 193 26.41 -21.70 -1.66
CA VAL A 193 26.35 -20.35 -1.10
C VAL A 193 25.32 -20.26 0.02
N THR A 194 25.75 -19.77 1.18
CA THR A 194 24.89 -19.60 2.36
C THR A 194 24.45 -18.15 2.60
N THR A 195 25.17 -17.17 2.03
CA THR A 195 24.78 -15.76 2.10
C THR A 195 25.00 -15.06 0.76
N MET A 196 23.94 -14.34 0.33
CA MET A 196 23.95 -13.44 -0.82
C MET A 196 23.68 -12.00 -0.38
N GLN A 197 23.94 -11.70 0.89
CA GLN A 197 23.74 -10.37 1.45
C GLN A 197 24.40 -9.31 0.58
N ALA A 198 23.63 -8.31 0.16
CA ALA A 198 24.11 -7.14 -0.61
C ALA A 198 24.85 -7.50 -1.93
N MET A 199 24.64 -8.70 -2.49
CA MET A 199 25.42 -9.17 -3.65
C MET A 199 25.46 -8.19 -4.81
N PHE A 200 24.33 -7.53 -5.12
CA PHE A 200 24.20 -6.53 -6.18
C PHE A 200 23.84 -5.14 -5.63
N TYR A 201 24.14 -4.88 -4.36
CA TYR A 201 23.84 -3.61 -3.70
C TYR A 201 24.34 -2.41 -4.51
N GLY A 202 23.45 -1.48 -4.85
CA GLY A 202 23.84 -0.25 -5.54
C GLY A 202 24.35 -0.39 -6.96
N CYS A 203 24.05 -1.50 -7.64
CA CYS A 203 24.29 -1.67 -9.07
C CYS A 203 23.23 -0.89 -9.88
N THR A 204 23.33 0.43 -9.84
CA THR A 204 22.27 1.34 -10.32
C THR A 204 22.09 1.38 -11.83
N SER A 205 23.10 0.96 -12.59
CA SER A 205 23.07 1.01 -14.07
C SER A 205 22.76 -0.34 -14.74
N LEU A 206 22.61 -1.43 -13.95
CA LEU A 206 22.16 -2.72 -14.51
C LEU A 206 20.69 -2.59 -14.91
N GLU A 207 20.41 -2.77 -16.21
CA GLU A 207 19.04 -2.79 -16.75
C GLU A 207 18.46 -4.22 -16.77
N GLU A 208 19.32 -5.21 -16.99
CA GLU A 208 18.99 -6.62 -17.03
C GLU A 208 19.95 -7.41 -16.12
N LEU A 209 19.44 -8.42 -15.42
CA LEU A 209 20.23 -9.34 -14.61
C LEU A 209 19.55 -10.71 -14.61
N ASP A 210 20.19 -11.70 -15.25
CA ASP A 210 19.70 -13.07 -15.27
C ASP A 210 20.27 -13.87 -14.10
N VAL A 211 19.42 -14.20 -13.14
CA VAL A 211 19.72 -15.04 -11.97
C VAL A 211 18.97 -16.38 -12.01
N SER A 212 18.48 -16.78 -13.18
CA SER A 212 17.68 -17.99 -13.37
C SER A 212 18.42 -19.30 -13.04
N ASN A 213 19.76 -19.26 -13.06
CA ASN A 213 20.62 -20.40 -12.71
C ASN A 213 20.98 -20.46 -11.22
N PHE A 214 20.59 -19.45 -10.43
CA PHE A 214 20.94 -19.43 -9.01
C PHE A 214 20.20 -20.53 -8.24
N ASP A 215 20.97 -21.38 -7.57
CA ASP A 215 20.48 -22.29 -6.55
C ASP A 215 20.59 -21.59 -5.19
N THR A 216 19.45 -21.29 -4.58
CA THR A 216 19.40 -20.54 -3.32
C THR A 216 18.98 -21.39 -2.13
N ASN A 217 18.88 -22.72 -2.28
CA ASN A 217 18.37 -23.61 -1.24
C ASN A 217 19.14 -23.58 0.09
N SER A 218 20.42 -23.23 0.04
CA SER A 218 21.28 -23.12 1.22
C SER A 218 21.39 -21.68 1.76
N VAL A 219 20.79 -20.70 1.08
CA VAL A 219 20.91 -19.30 1.45
C VAL A 219 20.03 -18.97 2.65
N THR A 220 20.64 -18.41 3.69
CA THR A 220 19.95 -17.98 4.91
C THR A 220 19.77 -16.46 5.02
N ASN A 221 20.57 -15.70 4.27
CA ASN A 221 20.56 -14.23 4.32
C ASN A 221 20.56 -13.64 2.91
N MET A 222 19.45 -12.97 2.56
CA MET A 222 19.27 -12.22 1.31
C MET A 222 19.13 -10.71 1.56
N SER A 223 19.49 -10.24 2.76
CA SER A 223 19.35 -8.81 3.07
C SER A 223 20.12 -7.96 2.06
N TYR A 224 19.45 -6.88 1.60
CA TYR A 224 20.01 -5.91 0.64
C TYR A 224 20.48 -6.48 -0.70
N MET A 225 20.10 -7.72 -1.08
CA MET A 225 20.63 -8.39 -2.27
C MET A 225 20.55 -7.54 -3.54
N PHE A 226 19.40 -6.88 -3.76
CA PHE A 226 19.14 -6.00 -4.91
C PHE A 226 18.92 -4.54 -4.50
N TYR A 227 19.45 -4.14 -3.34
CA TYR A 227 19.28 -2.79 -2.81
C TYR A 227 19.75 -1.74 -3.83
N ASN A 228 18.85 -0.81 -4.17
CA ASN A 228 19.11 0.29 -5.10
C ASN A 228 19.63 -0.17 -6.50
N CYS A 229 19.16 -1.33 -6.97
CA CYS A 229 19.29 -1.72 -8.37
C CYS A 229 18.26 -0.94 -9.19
N ALA A 230 18.42 0.39 -9.22
CA ALA A 230 17.40 1.31 -9.72
C ALA A 230 17.14 1.21 -11.22
N GLY A 231 18.10 0.68 -11.98
CA GLY A 231 18.00 0.49 -13.43
C GLY A 231 17.32 -0.80 -13.87
N LEU A 232 17.16 -1.79 -12.98
CA LEU A 232 16.53 -3.06 -13.34
C LEU A 232 15.06 -2.84 -13.73
N GLU A 233 14.73 -3.17 -14.98
CA GLU A 233 13.37 -3.13 -15.52
C GLU A 233 12.64 -4.46 -15.33
N GLU A 234 13.38 -5.58 -15.37
CA GLU A 234 12.88 -6.94 -15.14
C GLU A 234 13.81 -7.69 -14.19
N LEU A 235 13.25 -8.52 -13.35
CA LEU A 235 13.99 -9.41 -12.46
C LEU A 235 13.19 -10.69 -12.21
N ASP A 236 13.66 -11.81 -12.76
CA ASP A 236 13.04 -13.12 -12.56
C ASP A 236 13.70 -13.85 -11.38
N VAL A 237 12.96 -13.98 -10.29
CA VAL A 237 13.35 -14.73 -9.08
C VAL A 237 12.49 -15.98 -8.88
N SER A 238 11.80 -16.45 -9.92
CA SER A 238 10.89 -17.60 -9.87
C SER A 238 11.57 -18.92 -9.50
N ASN A 239 12.88 -19.02 -9.71
CA ASN A 239 13.69 -20.19 -9.34
C ASN A 239 14.24 -20.16 -7.90
N PHE A 240 14.05 -19.04 -7.18
CA PHE A 240 14.59 -18.92 -5.82
C PHE A 240 13.85 -19.85 -4.86
N ASP A 241 14.60 -20.73 -4.20
CA ASP A 241 14.16 -21.42 -3.00
C ASP A 241 14.56 -20.61 -1.77
N THR A 242 13.56 -20.04 -1.10
CA THR A 242 13.77 -19.18 0.07
C THR A 242 13.47 -19.87 1.40
N SER A 243 13.23 -21.18 1.39
CA SER A 243 12.81 -21.95 2.57
C SER A 243 13.79 -21.87 3.76
N SER A 244 15.08 -21.68 3.49
CA SER A 244 16.12 -21.49 4.51
C SER A 244 16.38 -20.03 4.90
N VAL A 245 15.77 -19.07 4.20
CA VAL A 245 16.04 -17.65 4.41
C VAL A 245 15.38 -17.16 5.69
N THR A 246 16.17 -16.57 6.57
CA THR A 246 15.70 -15.95 7.83
C THR A 246 15.70 -14.42 7.77
N ASN A 247 16.49 -13.84 6.88
CA ASN A 247 16.66 -12.39 6.77
C ASN A 247 16.44 -11.90 5.34
N MET A 248 15.33 -11.14 5.15
CA MET A 248 14.98 -10.48 3.89
C MET A 248 15.00 -8.95 4.03
N TYR A 249 15.75 -8.42 4.99
CA TYR A 249 15.83 -6.98 5.20
C TYR A 249 16.29 -6.25 3.92
N GLY A 250 15.44 -5.35 3.44
CA GLY A 250 15.77 -4.46 2.33
C GLY A 250 16.12 -5.15 1.01
N THR A 251 15.69 -6.38 0.80
CA THR A 251 16.09 -7.19 -0.37
C THR A 251 15.90 -6.44 -1.70
N PHE A 252 14.79 -5.73 -1.88
CA PHE A 252 14.44 -5.02 -3.11
C PHE A 252 14.37 -3.49 -2.93
N VAL A 253 14.94 -2.92 -1.87
CA VAL A 253 14.87 -1.46 -1.66
C VAL A 253 15.36 -0.72 -2.88
N GLY A 254 14.57 0.25 -3.33
CA GLY A 254 14.99 1.16 -4.39
C GLY A 254 15.10 0.55 -5.79
N CYS A 255 14.49 -0.61 -6.03
CA CYS A 255 14.30 -1.16 -7.37
C CYS A 255 13.23 -0.34 -8.08
N ASN A 256 13.59 0.90 -8.45
CA ASN A 256 12.64 1.93 -8.88
C ASN A 256 12.02 1.70 -10.26
N SER A 257 12.66 0.89 -11.10
CA SER A 257 12.23 0.63 -12.47
C SER A 257 11.49 -0.69 -12.66
N LEU A 258 11.43 -1.54 -11.63
CA LEU A 258 10.66 -2.79 -11.69
C LEU A 258 9.16 -2.48 -11.71
N GLU A 259 8.50 -2.78 -12.83
CA GLU A 259 7.04 -2.66 -12.97
C GLU A 259 6.32 -3.89 -12.42
N GLU A 260 6.95 -5.06 -12.53
CA GLU A 260 6.46 -6.34 -12.04
C GLU A 260 7.55 -7.08 -11.24
N LEU A 261 7.15 -7.76 -10.19
CA LEU A 261 8.01 -8.63 -9.40
C LEU A 261 7.20 -9.82 -8.89
N ASP A 262 7.51 -11.01 -9.42
CA ASP A 262 6.84 -12.24 -9.00
C ASP A 262 7.60 -12.92 -7.85
N VAL A 263 7.00 -12.86 -6.66
CA VAL A 263 7.50 -13.51 -5.44
C VAL A 263 6.57 -14.65 -4.98
N SER A 264 5.73 -15.15 -5.88
CA SER A 264 4.73 -16.19 -5.57
C SER A 264 5.34 -17.54 -5.16
N ASN A 265 6.60 -17.77 -5.51
CA ASN A 265 7.36 -18.97 -5.13
C ASN A 265 8.10 -18.84 -3.79
N PHE A 266 8.11 -17.65 -3.18
CA PHE A 266 8.85 -17.45 -1.93
C PHE A 266 8.19 -18.19 -0.77
N ASP A 267 8.96 -19.07 -0.13
CA ASP A 267 8.64 -19.63 1.19
C ASP A 267 9.25 -18.70 2.25
N THR A 268 8.39 -18.02 2.98
CA THR A 268 8.82 -17.04 4.00
C THR A 268 8.64 -17.55 5.44
N SER A 269 8.32 -18.83 5.60
CA SER A 269 8.02 -19.44 6.91
C SER A 269 9.16 -19.31 7.95
N SER A 270 10.42 -19.25 7.48
CA SER A 270 11.58 -19.07 8.34
C SER A 270 12.01 -17.61 8.53
N VAL A 271 11.37 -16.67 7.82
CA VAL A 271 11.79 -15.26 7.81
C VAL A 271 11.39 -14.56 9.10
N THR A 272 12.35 -13.93 9.76
CA THR A 272 12.15 -13.18 11.00
C THR A 272 12.12 -11.67 10.79
N THR A 273 12.68 -11.16 9.70
CA THR A 273 12.64 -9.72 9.34
C THR A 273 12.30 -9.52 7.88
N MET A 274 11.28 -8.68 7.65
CA MET A 274 10.89 -8.14 6.33
C MET A 274 11.02 -6.63 6.31
N GLN A 275 11.82 -6.07 7.24
CA GLN A 275 12.03 -4.63 7.30
C GLN A 275 12.47 -4.09 5.94
N ALA A 276 11.78 -3.07 5.44
CA ALA A 276 12.07 -2.37 4.18
C ALA A 276 12.16 -3.29 2.93
N MET A 277 11.57 -4.49 2.96
CA MET A 277 11.76 -5.48 1.88
C MET A 277 11.47 -4.92 0.48
N PHE A 278 10.41 -4.14 0.32
CA PHE A 278 10.00 -3.52 -0.94
C PHE A 278 10.07 -1.99 -0.91
N ASN A 279 10.79 -1.40 0.06
CA ASN A 279 10.89 0.06 0.21
C ASN A 279 11.34 0.71 -1.10
N ALA A 280 10.64 1.75 -1.52
CA ALA A 280 10.92 2.53 -2.73
C ALA A 280 10.90 1.72 -4.05
N CYS A 281 10.15 0.62 -4.11
CA CYS A 281 9.79 -0.03 -5.38
C CYS A 281 8.70 0.80 -6.08
N ARG A 282 9.09 1.93 -6.66
CA ARG A 282 8.15 2.99 -7.08
C ARG A 282 7.33 2.65 -8.31
N ALA A 283 7.86 1.81 -9.21
CA ALA A 283 7.21 1.42 -10.45
C ALA A 283 6.27 0.22 -10.30
N LEU A 284 6.35 -0.54 -9.20
CA LEU A 284 5.45 -1.67 -8.96
C LEU A 284 3.99 -1.20 -8.88
N GLU A 285 3.17 -1.63 -9.82
CA GLU A 285 1.72 -1.37 -9.82
C GLU A 285 0.95 -2.43 -9.04
N LYS A 286 1.45 -3.66 -9.03
CA LYS A 286 0.87 -4.81 -8.33
C LYS A 286 1.97 -5.64 -7.68
N LEU A 287 1.65 -6.20 -6.52
CA LEU A 287 2.53 -7.11 -5.79
C LEU A 287 1.68 -8.17 -5.10
N ASP A 288 1.86 -9.44 -5.50
CA ASP A 288 1.17 -10.57 -4.89
C ASP A 288 2.04 -11.16 -3.76
N VAL A 289 1.59 -10.97 -2.53
CA VAL A 289 2.20 -11.51 -1.31
C VAL A 289 1.29 -12.53 -0.61
N SER A 290 0.32 -13.08 -1.33
CA SER A 290 -0.68 -14.01 -0.79
C SER A 290 -0.10 -15.32 -0.26
N ASN A 291 1.09 -15.70 -0.72
CA ASN A 291 1.82 -16.88 -0.28
C ASN A 291 2.73 -16.65 0.94
N PHE A 292 2.88 -15.39 1.39
CA PHE A 292 3.77 -15.08 2.50
C PHE A 292 3.24 -15.63 3.82
N ASP A 293 4.04 -16.46 4.48
CA ASP A 293 3.88 -16.81 5.89
C ASP A 293 4.69 -15.81 6.72
N THR A 294 4.00 -14.97 7.48
CA THR A 294 4.63 -13.94 8.30
C THR A 294 4.62 -14.25 9.80
N SER A 295 4.25 -15.48 10.17
CA SER A 295 4.09 -15.89 11.57
C SER A 295 5.35 -15.75 12.42
N SER A 296 6.53 -15.85 11.81
CA SER A 296 7.83 -15.67 12.47
C SER A 296 8.40 -14.26 12.40
N VAL A 297 7.72 -13.35 11.68
CA VAL A 297 8.23 -12.00 11.43
C VAL A 297 8.05 -11.11 12.66
N THR A 298 9.14 -10.47 13.08
CA THR A 298 9.15 -9.57 14.24
C THR A 298 9.20 -8.09 13.87
N THR A 299 9.59 -7.75 12.64
CA THR A 299 9.61 -6.36 12.14
C THR A 299 9.12 -6.29 10.70
N MET A 300 8.16 -5.36 10.47
CA MET A 300 7.65 -4.96 9.16
C MET A 300 7.87 -3.46 8.92
N GLN A 301 8.81 -2.86 9.68
CA GLN A 301 9.12 -1.44 9.54
C GLN A 301 9.45 -1.12 8.07
N ALA A 302 8.79 -0.08 7.53
CA ALA A 302 9.03 0.44 6.18
C ALA A 302 8.88 -0.59 5.04
N MET A 303 8.16 -1.71 5.26
CA MET A 303 8.11 -2.83 4.30
C MET A 303 7.66 -2.40 2.90
N PHE A 304 6.68 -1.51 2.81
CA PHE A 304 6.14 -0.96 1.56
C PHE A 304 6.32 0.56 1.45
N GLU A 305 7.21 1.13 2.26
CA GLU A 305 7.46 2.58 2.26
C GLU A 305 7.81 3.07 0.85
N ASN A 306 7.20 4.17 0.41
CA ASN A 306 7.40 4.76 -0.92
C ASN A 306 7.12 3.83 -2.12
N CYS A 307 6.27 2.83 -1.97
CA CYS A 307 5.72 2.07 -3.09
C CYS A 307 4.63 2.91 -3.77
N THR A 308 5.05 3.94 -4.49
CA THR A 308 4.16 4.98 -5.03
C THR A 308 3.26 4.49 -6.17
N GLY A 309 3.62 3.41 -6.84
CA GLY A 309 2.86 2.81 -7.94
C GLY A 309 1.78 1.83 -7.51
N LEU A 310 1.87 1.26 -6.29
CA LEU A 310 0.90 0.25 -5.83
C LEU A 310 -0.50 0.85 -5.69
N GLY A 311 -1.42 0.41 -6.54
CA GLY A 311 -2.83 0.78 -6.47
C GLY A 311 -3.65 -0.13 -5.55
N GLU A 312 -3.25 -1.37 -5.45
CA GLU A 312 -3.89 -2.42 -4.64
C GLU A 312 -2.82 -3.23 -3.91
N LEU A 313 -3.11 -3.64 -2.69
CA LEU A 313 -2.26 -4.52 -1.91
C LEU A 313 -3.11 -5.37 -0.96
N ASP A 314 -3.09 -6.69 -1.17
CA ASP A 314 -3.78 -7.66 -0.32
C ASP A 314 -2.78 -8.27 0.68
N VAL A 315 -2.97 -7.97 1.96
CA VAL A 315 -2.20 -8.49 3.09
C VAL A 315 -3.07 -9.28 4.06
N SER A 316 -4.21 -9.80 3.58
CA SER A 316 -5.18 -10.54 4.39
C SER A 316 -4.64 -11.85 4.99
N ASN A 317 -3.57 -12.38 4.40
CA ASN A 317 -2.87 -13.58 4.90
C ASN A 317 -1.78 -13.28 5.95
N PHE A 318 -1.46 -12.00 6.21
CA PHE A 318 -0.41 -11.66 7.16
C PHE A 318 -0.80 -11.99 8.60
N ASP A 319 0.00 -12.80 9.26
CA ASP A 319 0.00 -12.96 10.72
C ASP A 319 1.00 -11.95 11.31
N THR A 320 0.47 -10.99 12.05
CA THR A 320 1.27 -9.91 12.66
C THR A 320 1.44 -10.06 14.16
N SER A 321 1.03 -11.18 14.73
CA SER A 321 1.01 -11.40 16.19
C SER A 321 2.38 -11.27 16.86
N SER A 322 3.47 -11.59 16.13
CA SER A 322 4.85 -11.47 16.61
C SER A 322 5.53 -10.13 16.27
N VAL A 323 4.85 -9.27 15.50
CA VAL A 323 5.44 -8.02 15.02
C VAL A 323 5.51 -6.97 16.11
N THR A 324 6.69 -6.38 16.31
CA THR A 324 6.95 -5.37 17.34
C THR A 324 7.03 -3.94 16.79
N THR A 325 7.30 -3.77 15.50
CA THR A 325 7.34 -2.46 14.83
C THR A 325 6.71 -2.50 13.44
N MET A 326 5.83 -1.52 13.17
CA MET A 326 5.20 -1.25 11.89
C MET A 326 5.44 0.22 11.46
N ALA A 327 6.44 0.89 12.06
CA ALA A 327 6.73 2.27 11.69
C ALA A 327 7.01 2.40 10.19
N TYR A 328 6.44 3.43 9.55
CA TYR A 328 6.58 3.72 8.11
C TYR A 328 6.10 2.61 7.16
N MET A 329 5.36 1.61 7.63
CA MET A 329 5.08 0.41 6.82
C MET A 329 4.46 0.72 5.44
N PHE A 330 3.59 1.72 5.36
CA PHE A 330 2.94 2.18 4.14
C PHE A 330 3.20 3.66 3.84
N ASP A 331 4.18 4.29 4.51
CA ASP A 331 4.50 5.71 4.27
C ASP A 331 4.78 5.96 2.79
N GLY A 332 4.14 6.98 2.23
CA GLY A 332 4.32 7.35 0.84
C GLY A 332 3.71 6.41 -0.21
N CYS A 333 2.83 5.48 0.20
CA CYS A 333 2.03 4.69 -0.75
C CYS A 333 0.94 5.57 -1.36
N THR A 334 1.32 6.40 -2.32
CA THR A 334 0.47 7.49 -2.84
C THR A 334 -0.63 7.04 -3.80
N SER A 335 -0.64 5.78 -4.22
CA SER A 335 -1.65 5.24 -5.15
C SER A 335 -2.65 4.26 -4.51
N LEU A 336 -2.40 3.79 -3.28
CA LEU A 336 -3.34 2.93 -2.56
C LEU A 336 -4.64 3.69 -2.25
N GLU A 337 -5.76 3.20 -2.75
CA GLU A 337 -7.08 3.78 -2.50
C GLU A 337 -7.81 3.16 -1.32
N GLU A 338 -7.60 1.88 -1.10
CA GLU A 338 -8.17 1.12 0.01
C GLU A 338 -7.09 0.25 0.65
N LEU A 339 -7.13 0.13 1.97
CA LEU A 339 -6.25 -0.76 2.72
C LEU A 339 -7.04 -1.44 3.83
N ASP A 340 -7.21 -2.76 3.69
CA ASP A 340 -7.87 -3.60 4.68
C ASP A 340 -6.82 -4.32 5.53
N LEU A 341 -6.71 -3.87 6.79
CA LEU A 341 -5.84 -4.44 7.81
C LEU A 341 -6.65 -5.08 8.95
N SER A 342 -7.87 -5.52 8.66
CA SER A 342 -8.78 -6.12 9.66
C SER A 342 -8.20 -7.37 10.33
N ASN A 343 -7.30 -8.08 9.64
CA ASN A 343 -6.61 -9.27 10.16
C ASN A 343 -5.38 -8.95 11.03
N PHE A 344 -4.91 -7.69 11.05
CA PHE A 344 -3.70 -7.34 11.80
C PHE A 344 -3.93 -7.38 13.30
N ASP A 345 -3.18 -8.23 14.00
CA ASP A 345 -3.02 -8.20 15.45
C ASP A 345 -1.83 -7.31 15.80
N THR A 346 -2.09 -6.18 16.41
CA THR A 346 -1.06 -5.21 16.80
C THR A 346 -0.74 -5.22 18.30
N SER A 347 -1.16 -6.25 19.01
CA SER A 347 -0.99 -6.34 20.46
C SER A 347 0.46 -6.33 20.93
N SER A 348 1.39 -6.82 20.10
CA SER A 348 2.84 -6.80 20.36
C SER A 348 3.54 -5.57 19.81
N VAL A 349 2.85 -4.72 19.02
CA VAL A 349 3.46 -3.57 18.33
C VAL A 349 3.69 -2.43 19.30
N THR A 350 4.93 -1.93 19.35
CA THR A 350 5.33 -0.82 20.20
C THR A 350 5.36 0.52 19.47
N THR A 351 5.54 0.51 18.15
CA THR A 351 5.54 1.73 17.33
C THR A 351 4.84 1.52 15.99
N MET A 352 3.97 2.48 15.67
CA MET A 352 3.30 2.66 14.37
C MET A 352 3.55 4.08 13.84
N ALA A 353 4.65 4.71 14.27
CA ALA A 353 4.98 6.06 13.85
C ALA A 353 5.00 6.14 12.31
N TYR A 354 4.30 7.13 11.77
CA TYR A 354 4.22 7.43 10.33
C TYR A 354 3.71 6.27 9.45
N MET A 355 2.97 5.31 10.02
CA MET A 355 2.58 4.07 9.32
C MET A 355 1.83 4.34 8.02
N PHE A 356 0.93 5.32 7.97
CA PHE A 356 0.16 5.70 6.79
C PHE A 356 0.49 7.12 6.30
N GLN A 357 1.63 7.68 6.74
CA GLN A 357 2.01 9.03 6.33
C GLN A 357 2.03 9.14 4.81
N ASN A 358 1.50 10.26 4.30
CA ASN A 358 1.48 10.55 2.85
C ASN A 358 0.79 9.49 1.96
N CYS A 359 -0.08 8.65 2.50
CA CYS A 359 -0.99 7.83 1.70
C CYS A 359 -2.08 8.72 1.11
N THR A 360 -1.72 9.53 0.10
CA THR A 360 -2.54 10.65 -0.40
C THR A 360 -3.77 10.23 -1.21
N ALA A 361 -3.80 9.00 -1.72
CA ALA A 361 -4.96 8.46 -2.45
C ALA A 361 -5.87 7.59 -1.57
N LEU A 362 -5.46 7.29 -0.34
CA LEU A 362 -6.18 6.36 0.54
C LEU A 362 -7.52 6.94 0.95
N LYS A 363 -8.61 6.31 0.50
CA LYS A 363 -10.00 6.69 0.76
C LYS A 363 -10.61 5.94 1.93
N SER A 364 -10.28 4.66 2.07
CA SER A 364 -10.83 3.76 3.08
C SER A 364 -9.74 2.97 3.78
N LEU A 365 -9.81 2.91 5.12
CA LEU A 365 -8.85 2.22 5.97
C LEU A 365 -9.57 1.42 7.06
N TYR A 366 -9.28 0.12 7.15
CA TYR A 366 -9.89 -0.79 8.11
C TYR A 366 -8.86 -1.27 9.12
N LEU A 367 -9.08 -0.97 10.39
CA LEU A 367 -8.18 -1.21 11.52
C LEU A 367 -8.90 -1.94 12.66
N ASP A 368 -9.61 -3.01 12.35
CA ASP A 368 -10.56 -3.69 13.25
C ASP A 368 -9.95 -4.18 14.56
N ASN A 369 -8.70 -4.65 14.53
CA ASN A 369 -8.02 -5.27 15.66
C ASN A 369 -6.80 -4.48 16.16
N PHE A 370 -6.69 -3.22 15.78
CA PHE A 370 -5.58 -2.38 16.20
C PHE A 370 -5.69 -2.02 17.67
N THR A 371 -4.53 -1.98 18.33
CA THR A 371 -4.37 -1.49 19.70
C THR A 371 -3.50 -0.24 19.68
N THR A 372 -3.66 0.65 20.66
CA THR A 372 -2.85 1.85 20.79
C THR A 372 -1.41 1.48 21.12
N PRO A 373 -0.42 1.76 20.23
CA PRO A 373 0.98 1.48 20.51
C PRO A 373 1.58 2.53 21.45
N LYS A 374 2.78 2.26 21.93
CA LYS A 374 3.55 3.22 22.75
C LYS A 374 3.88 4.48 21.95
N THR A 375 4.16 4.34 20.65
CA THR A 375 4.51 5.44 19.74
C THR A 375 3.68 5.33 18.47
N MET A 376 2.99 6.43 18.11
CA MET A 376 2.21 6.51 16.86
C MET A 376 2.28 7.89 16.23
N THR A 377 3.35 8.64 16.49
CA THR A 377 3.58 9.99 15.96
C THR A 377 3.34 10.02 14.45
N GLY A 378 2.49 10.94 13.99
CA GLY A 378 2.23 11.15 12.57
C GLY A 378 1.60 9.97 11.82
N MET A 379 0.99 9.01 12.52
CA MET A 379 0.47 7.77 11.92
C MET A 379 -0.44 8.02 10.72
N PHE A 380 -1.29 9.05 10.78
CA PHE A 380 -2.24 9.41 9.72
C PHE A 380 -1.88 10.69 8.96
N THR A 381 -0.70 11.27 9.19
CA THR A 381 -0.30 12.54 8.58
C THR A 381 -0.29 12.44 7.07
N GLY A 382 -0.94 13.41 6.39
CA GLY A 382 -0.96 13.44 4.92
C GLY A 382 -1.94 12.48 4.25
N THR A 383 -2.82 11.80 4.99
CA THR A 383 -3.90 10.98 4.43
C THR A 383 -5.05 11.85 3.95
N THR A 384 -4.79 12.71 2.97
CA THR A 384 -5.69 13.81 2.56
C THR A 384 -6.97 13.33 1.88
N ALA A 385 -6.96 12.17 1.25
CA ALA A 385 -8.14 11.58 0.60
C ALA A 385 -8.97 10.70 1.53
N LEU A 386 -8.53 10.45 2.77
CA LEU A 386 -9.21 9.53 3.68
C LEU A 386 -10.60 10.06 4.05
N THR A 387 -11.62 9.30 3.65
CA THR A 387 -13.03 9.62 3.88
C THR A 387 -13.71 8.60 4.78
N TYR A 388 -13.13 7.42 4.94
CA TYR A 388 -13.66 6.36 5.79
C TYR A 388 -12.56 5.72 6.63
N LEU A 389 -12.76 5.66 7.94
CA LEU A 389 -11.89 5.00 8.90
C LEU A 389 -12.72 4.08 9.79
N PHE A 390 -12.47 2.77 9.70
CA PHE A 390 -13.04 1.78 10.61
C PHE A 390 -12.01 1.43 11.67
N ALA A 391 -12.25 1.86 12.91
CA ALA A 391 -11.25 1.80 13.97
C ALA A 391 -11.66 0.88 15.11
N SER A 392 -10.75 0.01 15.54
CA SER A 392 -10.88 -0.79 16.76
C SER A 392 -11.12 0.11 17.96
N HIS A 393 -11.98 -0.33 18.88
CA HIS A 393 -12.19 0.35 20.16
C HIS A 393 -10.93 0.37 21.06
N ASN A 394 -9.93 -0.45 20.78
CA ASN A 394 -8.63 -0.48 21.45
C ASN A 394 -7.59 0.48 20.86
N LEU A 395 -7.83 1.00 19.66
CA LEU A 395 -7.04 2.08 19.06
C LEU A 395 -7.62 3.43 19.50
N ARG A 396 -7.04 4.05 20.51
CA ARG A 396 -7.60 5.21 21.20
C ARG A 396 -7.00 6.56 20.80
N ALA A 397 -6.15 6.59 19.81
CA ALA A 397 -5.54 7.81 19.31
C ALA A 397 -5.46 7.79 17.79
N PHE A 398 -5.55 8.97 17.18
CA PHE A 398 -5.57 9.16 15.72
C PHE A 398 -4.59 10.27 15.31
N ASP A 399 -3.34 10.18 15.75
CA ASP A 399 -2.35 11.23 15.54
C ASP A 399 -2.09 11.51 14.06
N GLY A 400 -2.24 12.78 13.69
CA GLY A 400 -2.08 13.24 12.30
C GLY A 400 -3.32 13.08 11.42
N LEU A 401 -4.44 12.56 11.94
CA LEU A 401 -5.68 12.53 11.18
C LEU A 401 -6.12 13.96 10.79
N ALA A 402 -6.71 14.11 9.61
CA ALA A 402 -7.11 15.41 9.10
C ALA A 402 -7.96 16.20 10.11
N ASN A 403 -7.57 17.45 10.37
CA ASN A 403 -8.29 18.33 11.30
C ASN A 403 -9.51 18.93 10.62
N THR A 404 -10.51 18.12 10.38
CA THR A 404 -11.76 18.45 9.72
C THR A 404 -12.91 17.77 10.44
N ARG A 405 -14.12 17.92 9.93
CA ARG A 405 -15.31 17.30 10.48
C ARG A 405 -15.37 15.83 10.15
N TRP A 406 -15.80 15.03 11.14
CA TRP A 406 -16.06 13.61 11.04
C TRP A 406 -17.41 13.26 11.68
N TYR A 407 -17.98 12.11 11.36
CA TYR A 407 -19.16 11.60 12.02
C TYR A 407 -19.13 10.07 12.15
N ASP A 408 -19.74 9.56 13.24
CA ASP A 408 -20.05 8.15 13.43
C ASP A 408 -21.27 7.80 12.56
N GLU A 409 -21.09 6.96 11.55
CA GLU A 409 -22.13 6.62 10.58
C GLU A 409 -23.25 5.75 11.15
N LYS A 410 -22.97 5.00 12.22
CA LYS A 410 -23.94 4.11 12.87
C LYS A 410 -24.83 4.87 13.85
N ASN A 411 -24.22 5.71 14.68
CA ASN A 411 -24.89 6.40 15.77
C ASN A 411 -25.25 7.85 15.44
N TRP A 412 -24.85 8.35 14.27
CA TRP A 412 -25.09 9.71 13.79
C TRP A 412 -24.64 10.77 14.81
N VAL A 413 -23.38 10.69 15.20
CA VAL A 413 -22.74 11.68 16.07
C VAL A 413 -21.70 12.43 15.29
N GLN A 414 -21.72 13.76 15.33
CA GLN A 414 -20.80 14.64 14.60
C GLN A 414 -19.68 15.16 15.47
N PHE A 415 -18.51 15.36 14.86
CA PHE A 415 -17.31 15.90 15.50
C PHE A 415 -16.78 17.06 14.66
N SER A 416 -16.40 18.17 15.32
CA SER A 416 -15.83 19.34 14.65
C SER A 416 -14.39 19.11 14.17
N ASN A 417 -13.68 18.17 14.80
CA ASN A 417 -12.30 17.81 14.50
C ASN A 417 -11.99 16.39 15.03
N TYR A 418 -10.81 15.86 14.64
CA TYR A 418 -10.43 14.49 15.04
C TYR A 418 -10.20 14.32 16.55
N LYS A 419 -9.92 15.41 17.30
CA LYS A 419 -9.74 15.31 18.76
C LYS A 419 -11.07 15.06 19.47
N GLU A 420 -12.14 15.69 19.03
CA GLU A 420 -13.50 15.39 19.54
C GLU A 420 -13.90 13.95 19.19
N LEU A 421 -13.61 13.50 17.97
CA LEU A 421 -13.81 12.12 17.56
C LEU A 421 -13.04 11.16 18.47
N GLN A 422 -11.76 11.44 18.72
CA GLN A 422 -10.90 10.64 19.60
C GLN A 422 -11.46 10.53 21.01
N MET A 423 -11.92 11.64 21.59
CA MET A 423 -12.58 11.66 22.91
C MET A 423 -13.84 10.77 22.95
N TYR A 424 -14.67 10.88 21.92
CA TYR A 424 -15.86 10.02 21.78
C TYR A 424 -15.46 8.54 21.63
N HIS A 425 -14.44 8.25 20.82
CA HIS A 425 -14.00 6.88 20.54
C HIS A 425 -13.46 6.15 21.78
N GLU A 426 -12.91 6.86 22.76
CA GLU A 426 -12.44 6.27 24.03
C GLU A 426 -13.54 5.52 24.79
N TYR A 427 -14.80 5.90 24.60
CA TYR A 427 -15.95 5.28 25.27
C TYR A 427 -16.60 4.16 24.45
N GLN A 428 -16.14 3.92 23.22
CA GLN A 428 -16.67 2.83 22.42
C GLN A 428 -16.22 1.48 22.95
N ARG A 429 -17.07 0.46 22.75
CA ARG A 429 -16.83 -0.92 23.19
C ARG A 429 -16.73 -1.89 22.02
N GLU A 430 -16.95 -1.40 20.83
CA GLU A 430 -16.90 -2.11 19.55
C GLU A 430 -16.13 -1.28 18.54
N PRO A 431 -15.55 -1.91 17.50
CA PRO A 431 -15.00 -1.17 16.37
C PRO A 431 -16.06 -0.25 15.75
N THR A 432 -15.68 0.96 15.40
CA THR A 432 -16.59 2.00 14.93
C THR A 432 -16.11 2.60 13.60
N GLY A 433 -17.06 2.78 12.65
CA GLY A 433 -16.82 3.42 11.37
C GLY A 433 -17.07 4.92 11.46
N TYR A 434 -16.07 5.68 11.01
CA TYR A 434 -16.13 7.14 10.93
C TYR A 434 -16.00 7.60 9.50
N ARG A 435 -16.86 8.56 9.11
CA ARG A 435 -16.79 9.20 7.80
C ARG A 435 -16.35 10.65 7.94
N LYS A 436 -15.54 11.08 7.02
CA LYS A 436 -15.13 12.48 6.89
C LYS A 436 -16.28 13.30 6.35
N GLY A 437 -16.53 14.46 6.96
CA GLY A 437 -17.56 15.37 6.55
C GLY A 437 -18.67 15.50 7.59
N VAL A 438 -19.86 15.82 7.10
CA VAL A 438 -21.05 16.06 7.93
C VAL A 438 -22.22 15.25 7.39
N PHE A 439 -23.11 14.87 8.28
CA PHE A 439 -24.44 14.43 7.90
C PHE A 439 -25.44 15.56 8.09
N LEU A 440 -26.57 15.43 7.45
CA LEU A 440 -27.69 16.37 7.52
C LEU A 440 -28.87 15.69 8.16
N SER A 441 -29.70 16.45 8.89
CA SER A 441 -30.85 15.93 9.62
C SER A 441 -32.13 16.58 9.14
N LEU A 442 -33.15 15.76 8.90
CA LEU A 442 -34.52 16.18 8.73
C LEU A 442 -35.29 15.87 10.01
N THR A 443 -35.73 16.90 10.69
CA THR A 443 -36.64 16.74 11.83
C THR A 443 -38.09 16.87 11.34
N MET A 444 -38.87 15.84 11.54
CA MET A 444 -40.30 15.78 11.18
C MET A 444 -41.12 15.99 12.44
N ASP A 445 -41.78 17.15 12.55
CA ASP A 445 -42.65 17.50 13.67
C ASP A 445 -44.09 17.14 13.31
N ALA A 446 -44.65 16.17 13.98
CA ALA A 446 -46.02 15.71 13.72
C ALA A 446 -47.11 16.70 14.15
N MET A 447 -46.74 17.83 14.74
CA MET A 447 -47.70 18.91 15.13
C MET A 447 -48.91 18.37 15.92
N GLY A 448 -48.64 17.57 16.93
CA GLY A 448 -49.66 16.94 17.75
C GLY A 448 -50.27 15.67 17.15
N GLY A 449 -49.69 15.16 16.07
CA GLY A 449 -49.89 13.79 15.62
C GLY A 449 -48.81 12.85 16.18
N GLN A 450 -48.83 11.59 15.80
CA GLN A 450 -47.89 10.57 16.25
C GLN A 450 -47.45 9.70 15.06
N PHE A 451 -46.20 9.25 15.11
CA PHE A 451 -45.66 8.23 14.22
C PHE A 451 -46.03 6.83 14.80
N GLU A 452 -45.68 5.76 14.05
CA GLU A 452 -45.97 4.37 14.44
C GLU A 452 -45.37 3.99 15.82
N ASP A 453 -44.26 4.58 16.21
CA ASP A 453 -43.56 4.41 17.48
C ASP A 453 -44.15 5.26 18.62
N ALA A 454 -45.29 5.92 18.39
CA ALA A 454 -45.96 6.84 19.28
C ALA A 454 -45.17 8.14 19.61
N GLU A 455 -44.10 8.42 18.90
CA GLU A 455 -43.35 9.66 19.05
C GLU A 455 -44.01 10.80 18.26
N GLU A 456 -43.86 12.02 18.76
CA GLU A 456 -44.41 13.24 18.11
C GLU A 456 -43.41 13.85 17.12
N GLN A 457 -42.16 13.45 17.20
CA GLN A 457 -41.11 13.88 16.29
C GLN A 457 -40.30 12.69 15.77
N LYS A 458 -39.83 12.76 14.53
CA LYS A 458 -38.95 11.78 13.93
C LYS A 458 -37.78 12.51 13.27
N VAL A 459 -36.57 11.92 13.42
CA VAL A 459 -35.35 12.46 12.81
C VAL A 459 -34.82 11.45 11.82
N GLN A 460 -34.53 11.91 10.60
CA GLN A 460 -33.76 11.17 9.61
C GLN A 460 -32.40 11.83 9.45
N ASN A 461 -31.35 11.03 9.30
CA ASN A 461 -30.01 11.49 9.04
C ASN A 461 -29.55 10.94 7.69
N LYS A 462 -29.05 11.79 6.83
CA LYS A 462 -28.56 11.43 5.49
C LYS A 462 -27.40 12.32 5.09
N VAL A 463 -26.68 11.92 4.06
CA VAL A 463 -25.60 12.75 3.49
C VAL A 463 -26.11 13.57 2.30
N SER A 464 -25.40 14.64 1.99
CA SER A 464 -25.73 15.50 0.84
C SER A 464 -25.83 14.68 -0.44
N GLY A 465 -26.89 14.92 -1.21
CA GLY A 465 -27.18 14.25 -2.48
C GLY A 465 -28.07 13.02 -2.37
N GLU A 466 -28.29 12.47 -1.19
CA GLU A 466 -29.32 11.47 -0.95
C GLU A 466 -30.73 12.08 -0.97
N TYR A 467 -31.75 11.29 -0.70
CA TYR A 467 -33.14 11.77 -0.66
C TYR A 467 -33.77 11.40 0.67
N TRP A 468 -34.57 12.39 1.21
CA TRP A 468 -35.36 12.13 2.41
C TRP A 468 -36.51 11.16 2.11
N GLU A 469 -36.86 10.34 3.08
CA GLU A 469 -38.01 9.44 2.97
C GLU A 469 -39.23 10.12 3.61
N GLU A 470 -40.36 10.10 2.90
CA GLU A 470 -41.61 10.57 3.45
C GLU A 470 -42.16 9.56 4.45
N VAL A 471 -42.41 10.02 5.68
CA VAL A 471 -43.08 9.24 6.72
C VAL A 471 -44.32 10.02 7.12
N VAL A 472 -45.49 9.35 7.05
CA VAL A 472 -46.76 9.97 7.33
C VAL A 472 -47.17 9.66 8.76
N PRO A 473 -47.35 10.68 9.63
CA PRO A 473 -47.90 10.53 10.97
C PRO A 473 -49.40 10.38 10.96
N VAL A 474 -50.00 10.03 12.08
CA VAL A 474 -51.44 9.97 12.28
C VAL A 474 -51.87 10.92 13.40
N LYS A 475 -53.06 11.48 13.26
CA LYS A 475 -53.69 12.33 14.27
C LYS A 475 -55.18 12.04 14.30
N GLU A 476 -55.69 11.69 15.48
CA GLU A 476 -57.09 11.37 15.66
C GLU A 476 -57.98 12.56 15.21
N GLY A 477 -59.00 12.25 14.44
CA GLY A 477 -59.95 13.26 13.95
C GLY A 477 -59.40 14.23 12.90
N HIS A 478 -58.21 13.94 12.33
CA HIS A 478 -57.57 14.83 11.31
C HIS A 478 -57.08 14.04 10.13
N TYR A 479 -57.05 14.71 8.99
CA TYR A 479 -56.44 14.24 7.74
C TYR A 479 -55.07 14.89 7.54
N PHE A 480 -54.07 14.13 7.14
CA PHE A 480 -52.72 14.62 6.86
C PHE A 480 -52.68 15.28 5.46
N ASP A 481 -52.41 16.57 5.40
CA ASP A 481 -52.36 17.35 4.15
C ASP A 481 -50.93 17.55 3.60
N GLY A 482 -49.94 16.96 4.24
CA GLY A 482 -48.57 17.00 3.79
C GLY A 482 -47.60 17.67 4.76
N TRP A 483 -46.34 17.70 4.34
CA TRP A 483 -45.25 18.30 5.06
C TRP A 483 -44.94 19.71 4.55
N TYR A 484 -44.62 20.62 5.47
CA TYR A 484 -44.34 22.02 5.16
C TYR A 484 -43.08 22.51 5.86
N LEU A 485 -42.33 23.43 5.19
CA LEU A 485 -41.11 24.05 5.70
C LEU A 485 -41.34 25.04 6.84
N ASP A 486 -42.57 25.51 7.00
CA ASP A 486 -42.92 26.53 7.98
C ASP A 486 -44.23 26.20 8.71
N ARG A 487 -44.38 26.73 9.92
CA ARG A 487 -45.58 26.50 10.76
C ARG A 487 -46.85 27.22 10.28
N ASN A 488 -46.71 28.12 9.31
CA ASN A 488 -47.82 28.78 8.66
C ASN A 488 -48.34 28.01 7.44
N PHE A 489 -47.64 26.91 7.10
CA PHE A 489 -47.99 26.01 5.99
C PHE A 489 -48.05 26.72 4.63
N THR A 490 -47.09 27.64 4.38
CA THR A 490 -47.02 28.41 3.13
C THR A 490 -46.15 27.73 2.08
N ASN A 491 -45.12 26.98 2.52
CA ASN A 491 -44.17 26.32 1.63
C ASN A 491 -44.20 24.81 1.84
N LYS A 492 -44.79 24.08 0.89
CA LYS A 492 -44.83 22.61 0.94
C LYS A 492 -43.44 22.03 0.75
N PHE A 493 -43.10 21.02 1.51
CA PHE A 493 -41.81 20.33 1.39
C PHE A 493 -41.82 19.38 0.19
N ASP A 494 -40.70 19.36 -0.55
CA ASP A 494 -40.54 18.55 -1.75
C ASP A 494 -39.51 17.44 -1.52
N PHE A 495 -39.97 16.21 -1.35
CA PHE A 495 -39.13 15.01 -1.17
C PHE A 495 -38.40 14.56 -2.44
N SER A 496 -38.73 15.10 -3.60
CA SER A 496 -38.05 14.80 -4.87
C SER A 496 -36.71 15.52 -5.00
N LEU A 497 -36.43 16.50 -4.15
CA LEU A 497 -35.17 17.23 -4.14
C LEU A 497 -34.12 16.52 -3.32
N PRO A 498 -32.84 16.53 -3.77
CA PRO A 498 -31.75 15.92 -3.02
C PRO A 498 -31.48 16.65 -1.70
N VAL A 499 -31.00 15.93 -0.72
CA VAL A 499 -30.59 16.45 0.58
C VAL A 499 -29.48 17.49 0.40
N ALA A 500 -29.72 18.72 0.85
CA ALA A 500 -28.80 19.84 0.72
C ALA A 500 -28.52 20.55 2.05
N VAL A 501 -29.50 20.61 2.94
CA VAL A 501 -29.40 21.29 4.23
C VAL A 501 -30.19 20.53 5.29
N SER A 502 -29.78 20.68 6.54
CA SER A 502 -30.59 20.24 7.68
C SER A 502 -31.81 21.15 7.82
N THR A 503 -32.97 20.59 8.05
CA THR A 503 -34.22 21.36 8.17
C THR A 503 -35.20 20.66 9.10
N THR A 504 -36.22 21.42 9.50
CA THR A 504 -37.39 20.90 10.21
C THR A 504 -38.61 21.09 9.33
N ILE A 505 -39.45 20.09 9.23
CA ILE A 505 -40.72 20.12 8.52
C ILE A 505 -41.86 19.82 9.48
N TYR A 506 -43.00 20.40 9.16
CA TYR A 506 -44.17 20.42 10.01
C TYR A 506 -45.34 19.77 9.31
N ALA A 507 -46.01 18.84 10.01
CA ALA A 507 -47.21 18.20 9.51
C ALA A 507 -48.39 19.19 9.51
N LYS A 508 -49.05 19.31 8.38
CA LYS A 508 -50.32 20.06 8.28
C LYS A 508 -51.47 19.09 8.47
N TRP A 509 -52.37 19.47 9.35
CA TRP A 509 -53.57 18.73 9.67
C TRP A 509 -54.81 19.49 9.25
N VAL A 510 -55.75 18.75 8.67
CA VAL A 510 -57.09 19.23 8.34
C VAL A 510 -58.07 18.41 9.16
N GLU A 511 -58.98 19.10 9.82
CA GLU A 511 -60.02 18.41 10.62
C GLU A 511 -60.84 17.51 9.70
N ASN A 512 -61.12 16.33 10.19
CA ASN A 512 -61.79 15.29 9.44
C ASN A 512 -63.17 15.03 10.05
N TYR A 513 -64.16 15.02 9.22
CA TYR A 513 -65.55 14.76 9.64
C TYR A 513 -66.03 13.51 8.90
N THR A 514 -66.69 12.64 9.63
CA THR A 514 -67.34 11.45 9.05
C THR A 514 -68.83 11.74 8.91
N VAL A 515 -69.31 11.69 7.67
CA VAL A 515 -70.76 11.78 7.40
C VAL A 515 -71.25 10.36 7.16
N VAL A 516 -72.17 9.91 7.98
CA VAL A 516 -72.81 8.60 7.86
C VAL A 516 -74.03 8.76 6.98
N ILE A 517 -73.96 8.10 5.82
CA ILE A 517 -75.09 8.07 4.86
C ILE A 517 -75.91 6.83 5.16
N PRO A 518 -77.20 6.97 5.41
CA PRO A 518 -78.06 5.84 5.64
C PRO A 518 -78.16 4.90 4.44
N ALA A 519 -78.26 3.58 4.71
CA ALA A 519 -78.34 2.56 3.65
C ALA A 519 -79.60 2.69 2.78
N SER A 520 -80.58 3.43 3.20
CA SER A 520 -81.79 3.75 2.42
C SER A 520 -82.24 5.17 2.68
N ILE A 521 -82.63 5.84 1.63
CA ILE A 521 -83.19 7.20 1.66
C ILE A 521 -84.61 7.11 1.12
N SER A 522 -85.59 7.59 1.87
CA SER A 522 -86.97 7.70 1.41
C SER A 522 -87.14 8.99 0.61
N LEU A 523 -87.70 8.86 -0.60
CA LEU A 523 -87.94 9.99 -1.50
C LEU A 523 -88.96 11.02 -0.98
N ASN A 524 -89.78 10.61 -0.01
CA ASN A 524 -90.91 11.42 0.49
C ASN A 524 -90.70 11.93 1.93
N GLU A 525 -89.59 11.63 2.54
CA GLU A 525 -89.28 12.05 3.91
C GLU A 525 -87.92 12.74 3.99
N ALA A 526 -87.79 13.73 4.85
CA ALA A 526 -86.54 14.38 5.12
C ALA A 526 -85.55 13.38 5.79
N THR A 527 -84.44 13.14 5.14
CA THR A 527 -83.40 12.25 5.66
C THR A 527 -82.38 13.08 6.40
N GLU A 528 -82.19 12.78 7.68
CA GLU A 528 -81.17 13.41 8.51
C GLU A 528 -79.81 12.69 8.35
N LEU A 529 -78.79 13.42 7.91
CA LEU A 529 -77.45 12.90 7.83
C LEU A 529 -76.80 13.02 9.22
N LYS A 530 -76.28 11.96 9.73
CA LYS A 530 -75.50 11.96 10.96
C LYS A 530 -74.04 12.29 10.66
N VAL A 531 -73.56 13.42 11.19
CA VAL A 531 -72.16 13.80 11.13
C VAL A 531 -71.46 13.33 12.39
N GLU A 532 -70.49 12.47 12.28
CA GLU A 532 -69.65 12.01 13.39
C GLU A 532 -68.26 12.61 13.23
N GLY A 533 -67.77 13.34 14.27
CA GLY A 533 -66.45 13.96 14.27
C GLY A 533 -66.32 15.02 15.34
N ILE A 534 -65.12 15.54 15.54
CA ILE A 534 -64.83 16.59 16.51
C ILE A 534 -64.79 17.89 15.76
N ASN A 535 -65.81 18.71 15.87
CA ASN A 535 -65.80 20.08 15.42
C ASN A 535 -65.07 20.98 16.45
N ARG A 536 -63.87 21.39 16.14
CA ARG A 536 -63.04 22.29 16.97
C ARG A 536 -62.84 23.62 16.32
N GLY A 537 -63.86 24.28 15.83
CA GLY A 537 -63.69 25.56 15.22
C GLY A 537 -65.00 26.28 14.91
N SER A 538 -64.90 27.54 14.48
CA SER A 538 -66.01 28.40 14.07
C SER A 538 -66.49 28.15 12.62
N LYS A 539 -66.01 27.09 11.99
CA LYS A 539 -66.32 26.78 10.59
C LYS A 539 -67.54 25.88 10.48
N THR A 540 -68.45 26.20 9.62
CA THR A 540 -69.64 25.41 9.35
C THR A 540 -69.32 24.34 8.33
N LEU A 541 -69.55 23.10 8.69
CA LEU A 541 -69.49 22.00 7.71
C LEU A 541 -70.79 21.95 6.92
N SER A 542 -70.69 22.03 5.62
CA SER A 542 -71.83 21.89 4.70
C SER A 542 -71.65 20.69 3.78
N VAL A 543 -72.55 19.75 3.83
CA VAL A 543 -72.58 18.60 2.94
C VAL A 543 -73.88 18.62 2.17
N GLY A 544 -73.78 18.71 0.85
CA GLY A 544 -74.95 18.71 -0.03
C GLY A 544 -75.30 17.29 -0.48
N LEU A 545 -76.54 16.92 -0.46
CA LEU A 545 -77.08 15.73 -1.07
C LEU A 545 -77.96 16.18 -2.24
N ASN A 546 -77.61 15.76 -3.46
CA ASN A 546 -78.43 15.94 -4.65
C ASN A 546 -78.93 14.57 -5.10
N TYR A 547 -80.23 14.47 -5.30
CA TYR A 547 -80.91 13.28 -5.76
C TYR A 547 -81.58 13.55 -7.10
N GLU A 548 -81.26 12.70 -8.10
CA GLU A 548 -81.93 12.73 -9.42
C GLU A 548 -82.67 11.41 -9.64
N GLU A 549 -83.98 11.54 -9.86
CA GLU A 549 -84.81 10.47 -10.32
C GLU A 549 -85.10 10.65 -11.81
N THR A 550 -84.66 9.65 -12.61
CA THR A 550 -84.84 9.77 -14.06
C THR A 550 -86.04 9.04 -14.57
N THR A 551 -86.30 7.83 -14.36
CA THR A 551 -87.55 7.07 -14.63
C THR A 551 -87.51 5.79 -13.82
N ILE A 552 -88.65 5.11 -13.70
CA ILE A 552 -88.79 3.86 -12.88
C ILE A 552 -87.83 2.72 -13.32
N SER A 553 -87.18 2.83 -14.46
CA SER A 553 -86.22 1.85 -15.00
C SER A 553 -84.76 2.22 -14.86
N GLU A 554 -84.42 3.40 -14.32
CA GLU A 554 -83.04 3.88 -14.18
C GLU A 554 -82.62 3.92 -12.73
N SER A 555 -81.33 3.66 -12.47
CA SER A 555 -80.76 3.71 -11.12
C SER A 555 -80.69 5.12 -10.58
N ASN A 556 -81.13 5.30 -9.36
CA ASN A 556 -80.98 6.57 -8.63
C ASN A 556 -79.52 6.86 -8.34
N LYS A 557 -79.13 8.11 -8.50
CA LYS A 557 -77.78 8.59 -8.22
C LYS A 557 -77.76 9.47 -7.01
N LEU A 558 -76.82 9.21 -6.09
CA LEU A 558 -76.52 10.02 -4.93
C LEU A 558 -75.25 10.83 -5.21
N THR A 559 -75.31 12.11 -5.19
CA THR A 559 -74.14 12.98 -5.31
C THR A 559 -73.80 13.58 -3.96
N LEU A 560 -72.60 13.36 -3.53
CA LEU A 560 -72.03 13.99 -2.34
C LEU A 560 -71.08 15.11 -2.77
N SER A 561 -71.31 16.29 -2.34
CA SER A 561 -70.40 17.43 -2.57
C SER A 561 -69.93 18.01 -1.23
N ASN A 562 -68.63 18.21 -1.12
CA ASN A 562 -68.06 18.88 0.02
C ASN A 562 -67.93 20.38 -0.29
N THR A 563 -68.80 21.16 0.29
CA THR A 563 -68.78 22.64 0.16
C THR A 563 -68.04 23.32 1.31
N ALA A 564 -67.56 22.55 2.27
CA ALA A 564 -66.76 23.06 3.35
C ALA A 564 -65.32 23.35 2.89
N ASP A 565 -64.59 24.08 3.68
CA ASP A 565 -63.16 24.37 3.48
C ASP A 565 -62.23 23.34 4.17
N THR A 566 -62.76 22.24 4.60
CA THR A 566 -62.06 21.14 5.27
C THR A 566 -62.39 19.81 4.57
N THR A 567 -61.48 18.83 4.69
CA THR A 567 -61.70 17.48 4.17
C THR A 567 -62.74 16.75 5.00
N VAL A 568 -63.67 16.06 4.34
CA VAL A 568 -64.73 15.28 4.94
C VAL A 568 -64.57 13.81 4.60
N GLN A 569 -64.71 12.95 5.58
CA GLN A 569 -64.85 11.50 5.36
C GLN A 569 -66.34 11.11 5.44
N CYS A 570 -66.78 10.40 4.40
CA CYS A 570 -68.14 9.88 4.37
C CYS A 570 -68.10 8.35 4.44
N LEU A 571 -68.86 7.75 5.35
CA LEU A 571 -69.08 6.33 5.36
C LEU A 571 -70.28 6.04 4.41
N ALA A 572 -69.95 5.48 3.24
CA ALA A 572 -70.92 5.21 2.19
C ALA A 572 -71.03 3.70 1.91
N PRO A 573 -72.18 3.17 1.55
CA PRO A 573 -72.29 1.82 1.09
C PRO A 573 -71.58 1.65 -0.27
N LEU A 574 -70.75 0.59 -0.42
CA LEU A 574 -70.05 0.27 -1.69
C LEU A 574 -70.96 -0.32 -2.74
N SER A 575 -72.04 -0.97 -2.33
CA SER A 575 -73.04 -1.54 -3.26
C SER A 575 -74.40 -1.46 -2.62
N TRP A 576 -75.39 -1.02 -3.38
CA TRP A 576 -76.77 -0.91 -2.97
C TRP A 576 -77.58 -1.91 -3.76
N ASP A 577 -78.11 -2.93 -3.10
CA ASP A 577 -79.02 -3.91 -3.67
C ASP A 577 -80.44 -3.79 -3.18
N GLY A 578 -80.72 -2.70 -2.42
CA GLY A 578 -82.02 -2.46 -1.80
C GLY A 578 -82.32 -3.28 -0.58
N SER A 579 -81.36 -4.03 -0.03
CA SER A 579 -81.53 -4.84 1.16
C SER A 579 -80.77 -4.21 2.34
N GLU A 580 -81.43 -4.09 3.48
CA GLU A 580 -80.84 -3.60 4.73
C GLU A 580 -79.83 -4.57 5.38
N THR A 581 -79.60 -5.75 4.79
CA THR A 581 -78.98 -6.86 5.51
C THR A 581 -77.48 -7.02 5.32
N ASN A 582 -76.80 -6.29 4.40
CA ASN A 582 -75.36 -6.38 4.26
C ASN A 582 -74.70 -5.17 3.54
N PRO A 583 -74.69 -3.98 4.09
CA PRO A 583 -74.00 -2.86 3.44
C PRO A 583 -72.48 -3.07 3.58
N LYS A 584 -71.78 -3.29 2.44
CA LYS A 584 -70.34 -3.09 2.39
C LYS A 584 -70.06 -1.58 2.36
N ASN A 585 -69.56 -1.10 3.48
CA ASN A 585 -69.26 0.33 3.62
C ASN A 585 -67.82 0.61 3.26
N ALA A 586 -67.56 1.74 2.62
CA ALA A 586 -66.26 2.31 2.44
C ALA A 586 -66.24 3.73 3.02
N ILE A 587 -65.08 4.12 3.50
CA ILE A 587 -64.84 5.52 3.86
C ILE A 587 -64.39 6.25 2.63
N LEU A 588 -65.18 7.25 2.22
CA LEU A 588 -64.89 8.16 1.12
C LEU A 588 -64.32 9.45 1.69
N THR A 589 -63.16 9.87 1.20
CA THR A 589 -62.54 11.12 1.60
C THR A 589 -62.86 12.22 0.58
N LEU A 590 -63.53 13.26 1.02
CA LEU A 590 -63.95 14.39 0.18
C LEU A 590 -63.09 15.61 0.51
N ALA A 591 -62.20 16.00 -0.40
CA ALA A 591 -61.48 17.28 -0.28
C ALA A 591 -62.42 18.47 -0.46
N PRO A 592 -62.05 19.67 0.05
CA PRO A 592 -62.82 20.87 -0.18
C PRO A 592 -63.11 21.10 -1.67
N GLY A 593 -64.36 21.37 -2.01
CA GLY A 593 -64.81 21.56 -3.38
C GLY A 593 -64.94 20.30 -4.23
N SER A 594 -64.71 19.13 -3.68
CA SER A 594 -64.87 17.86 -4.42
C SER A 594 -66.33 17.39 -4.43
N GLU A 595 -66.63 16.60 -5.48
CA GLU A 595 -67.94 16.00 -5.67
C GLU A 595 -67.75 14.53 -6.10
N ILE A 596 -68.45 13.61 -5.46
CA ILE A 596 -68.48 12.20 -5.82
C ILE A 596 -69.92 11.84 -6.11
N THR A 597 -70.12 11.22 -7.26
CA THR A 597 -71.43 10.71 -7.66
C THR A 597 -71.39 9.21 -7.70
N GLU A 598 -72.24 8.54 -6.94
CA GLU A 598 -72.43 7.10 -6.97
C GLU A 598 -73.88 6.76 -7.42
N GLY A 599 -73.97 5.68 -8.23
CA GLY A 599 -75.23 5.19 -8.76
C GLY A 599 -75.69 3.92 -8.14
#